data_ade498f68b58dd3dfc2a56fa7a5de2e1
#
_entry.id   ade498f68b58dd3dfc2a56fa7a5de2e1
#
_cell.length_a   1.000
_cell.length_b   1.000
_cell.length_c   1.000
_cell.angle_alpha   90.00
_cell.angle_beta   90.00
_cell.angle_gamma   90.00
#
_symmetry.space_group_name_H-M   'P 1'
#
loop_
_entity.id
_entity.type
_entity.pdbx_description
1 polymer ?
#
loop_
_entity_poly.entity_id
_entity_poly.type
_entity_poly.pdbx_seq_one_letter_code
_entity_poly.pdbx_strand_id
1 'polypeptide(L)'
;MRIEMDKIYCGDSLQVLQTLPENAVDCCVTSPPYYALRDYGADGQIGREATPEEYVSRITAVFHEVKRVLTPEGTCWLNICLLYTSDAADDL
;
A
#
# COMPACT_ATOMS: atom_id res chain seq x y z
N MET A 1 -3.01 -19.17 13.80
CA MET A 1 -1.71 -19.04 13.14
C MET A 1 -1.13 -17.69 13.46
N ARG A 2 0.16 -17.61 13.70
CA ARG A 2 0.77 -16.35 14.11
C ARG A 2 1.80 -15.94 13.09
N ILE A 3 1.96 -14.63 12.94
CA ILE A 3 2.98 -14.08 12.08
C ILE A 3 4.30 -14.10 12.82
N GLU A 4 5.40 -14.27 12.09
CA GLU A 4 6.71 -14.24 12.72
C GLU A 4 7.08 -12.82 13.08
N MET A 5 7.71 -12.65 14.25
CA MET A 5 8.12 -11.33 14.70
C MET A 5 9.48 -10.96 14.11
N ASP A 6 9.69 -9.66 13.97
CA ASP A 6 11.01 -9.12 13.58
C ASP A 6 11.51 -9.69 12.26
N LYS A 7 10.60 -9.84 11.29
CA LYS A 7 10.97 -10.40 10.00
C LYS A 7 10.65 -9.42 8.90
N ILE A 8 11.53 -9.32 7.93
CA ILE A 8 11.33 -8.50 6.75
C ILE A 8 10.97 -9.41 5.59
N TYR A 9 9.86 -9.10 4.91
CA TYR A 9 9.43 -9.87 3.76
C TYR A 9 9.71 -9.05 2.50
N CYS A 10 10.36 -9.64 1.52
CA CYS A 10 10.63 -8.97 0.26
C CYS A 10 9.73 -9.54 -0.80
N GLY A 11 9.04 -8.67 -1.55
CA GLY A 11 8.18 -9.14 -2.61
C GLY A 11 7.09 -8.12 -2.92
N ASP A 12 6.19 -8.51 -3.80
CA ASP A 12 5.04 -7.69 -4.12
C ASP A 12 4.12 -7.62 -2.90
N SER A 13 3.73 -6.41 -2.52
CA SER A 13 2.99 -6.23 -1.26
C SER A 13 1.69 -7.00 -1.22
N LEU A 14 0.94 -7.02 -2.32
CA LEU A 14 -0.32 -7.75 -2.32
C LEU A 14 -0.07 -9.25 -2.13
N GLN A 15 0.90 -9.80 -2.85
CA GLN A 15 1.19 -11.21 -2.75
C GLN A 15 1.68 -11.60 -1.37
N VAL A 16 2.55 -10.78 -0.78
CA VAL A 16 3.06 -11.04 0.56
C VAL A 16 1.92 -10.98 1.58
N LEU A 17 1.08 -9.95 1.49
CA LEU A 17 -0.04 -9.82 2.44
C LEU A 17 -0.97 -11.02 2.36
N GLN A 18 -1.17 -11.57 1.16
CA GLN A 18 -2.06 -12.71 1.00
C GLN A 18 -1.54 -13.97 1.71
N THR A 19 -0.26 -14.02 2.02
CA THR A 19 0.30 -15.16 2.73
C THR A 19 0.19 -15.01 4.24
N LEU A 20 -0.19 -13.84 4.75
CA LEU A 20 -0.26 -13.61 6.18
C LEU A 20 -1.65 -13.97 6.71
N PRO A 21 -1.72 -14.41 7.97
CA PRO A 21 -3.03 -14.78 8.53
C PRO A 21 -3.87 -13.56 8.83
N GLU A 22 -5.18 -13.76 8.91
CA GLU A 22 -6.06 -12.67 9.27
C GLU A 22 -5.94 -12.34 10.76
N ASN A 23 -6.25 -11.13 11.14
CA ASN A 23 -6.27 -10.70 12.54
C ASN A 23 -4.93 -10.96 13.24
N ALA A 24 -3.84 -10.72 12.54
CA ALA A 24 -2.52 -11.03 13.10
C ALA A 24 -1.65 -9.80 13.36
N VAL A 25 -2.06 -8.62 12.91
CA VAL A 25 -1.23 -7.43 12.96
C VAL A 25 -1.96 -6.34 13.71
N ASP A 26 -1.26 -5.64 14.59
CA ASP A 26 -1.87 -4.60 15.40
C ASP A 26 -1.80 -3.22 14.78
N CYS A 27 -0.89 -2.99 13.86
CA CYS A 27 -0.71 -1.67 13.28
C CYS A 27 -0.05 -1.77 11.92
N CYS A 28 -0.49 -0.96 11.00
CA CYS A 28 0.15 -0.83 9.70
C CYS A 28 0.52 0.64 9.51
N VAL A 29 1.76 0.90 9.12
CA VAL A 29 2.20 2.26 8.80
C VAL A 29 2.79 2.19 7.41
N THR A 30 2.28 3.00 6.49
CA THR A 30 2.73 2.89 5.12
C THR A 30 2.57 4.20 4.36
N SER A 31 3.42 4.40 3.36
CA SER A 31 3.29 5.47 2.39
C SER A 31 3.13 4.78 1.04
N PRO A 32 1.90 4.62 0.55
CA PRO A 32 1.72 3.92 -0.71
C PRO A 32 2.29 4.75 -1.87
N PRO A 33 2.68 4.12 -2.97
CA PRO A 33 3.19 4.86 -4.12
C PRO A 33 2.12 5.78 -4.67
N TYR A 34 2.53 6.98 -5.09
CA TYR A 34 1.62 7.94 -5.68
C TYR A 34 1.52 7.67 -7.16
N TYR A 35 0.35 7.94 -7.73
CA TYR A 35 0.15 7.64 -9.15
C TYR A 35 1.08 8.52 -10.01
N ALA A 36 1.81 7.86 -10.90
CA ALA A 36 2.66 8.52 -11.90
C ALA A 36 3.76 9.39 -11.32
N LEU A 37 4.03 9.30 -10.02
CA LEU A 37 5.03 10.17 -9.43
C LEU A 37 6.44 9.62 -9.54
N ARG A 38 6.64 8.35 -9.33
CA ARG A 38 7.98 7.77 -9.35
C ARG A 38 8.01 6.46 -10.09
N ASP A 39 9.16 6.18 -10.70
CA ASP A 39 9.40 4.92 -11.35
C ASP A 39 10.54 4.26 -10.60
N TYR A 40 10.24 3.17 -9.88
CA TYR A 40 11.24 2.46 -9.11
C TYR A 40 11.92 1.37 -9.95
N GLY A 41 11.55 1.24 -11.21
CA GLY A 41 12.23 0.31 -12.11
C GLY A 41 11.77 -1.14 -12.00
N ALA A 42 10.72 -1.42 -11.24
CA ALA A 42 10.22 -2.78 -11.09
C ALA A 42 9.02 -3.01 -11.98
N ASP A 43 8.97 -4.14 -12.66
CA ASP A 43 7.82 -4.47 -13.48
C ASP A 43 6.62 -4.65 -12.56
N GLY A 44 5.47 -4.17 -12.97
CA GLY A 44 4.26 -4.32 -12.17
C GLY A 44 4.19 -3.38 -10.98
N GLN A 45 5.07 -2.41 -10.92
CA GLN A 45 5.07 -1.44 -9.84
C GLN A 45 3.73 -0.71 -9.75
N ILE A 46 3.19 -0.56 -8.54
CA ILE A 46 1.99 0.24 -8.33
C ILE A 46 2.35 1.71 -8.47
N GLY A 47 1.53 2.45 -9.18
CA GLY A 47 1.76 3.86 -9.43
C GLY A 47 2.11 4.14 -10.88
N ARG A 48 2.32 3.11 -11.69
CA ARG A 48 2.67 3.28 -13.10
C ARG A 48 1.62 2.67 -14.00
N GLU A 49 0.38 2.53 -13.53
CA GLU A 49 -0.70 2.00 -14.31
C GLU A 49 -1.06 2.93 -15.47
N ALA A 50 -1.71 2.39 -16.47
CA ALA A 50 -2.07 3.18 -17.64
C ALA A 50 -3.13 4.23 -17.31
N THR A 51 -3.99 3.96 -16.32
CA THR A 51 -5.05 4.90 -15.97
C THR A 51 -5.13 5.07 -14.47
N PRO A 52 -5.64 6.20 -13.99
CA PRO A 52 -5.86 6.39 -12.55
C PRO A 52 -6.81 5.35 -11.97
N GLU A 53 -7.78 4.90 -12.75
CA GLU A 53 -8.74 3.90 -12.27
C GLU A 53 -8.05 2.58 -11.96
N GLU A 54 -7.09 2.19 -12.80
CA GLU A 54 -6.34 0.96 -12.54
C GLU A 54 -5.48 1.11 -11.30
N TYR A 55 -4.90 2.29 -11.11
CA TYR A 55 -4.11 2.57 -9.92
C TYR A 55 -4.98 2.43 -8.66
N VAL A 56 -6.15 3.05 -8.66
CA VAL A 56 -7.04 2.98 -7.50
C VAL A 56 -7.46 1.53 -7.24
N SER A 57 -7.73 0.78 -8.28
CA SER A 57 -8.11 -0.62 -8.12
C SER A 57 -7.01 -1.43 -7.45
N ARG A 58 -5.77 -1.20 -7.85
CA ARG A 58 -4.65 -1.94 -7.29
C ARG A 58 -4.38 -1.54 -5.84
N ILE A 59 -4.44 -0.25 -5.54
CA ILE A 59 -4.26 0.23 -4.17
C ILE A 59 -5.38 -0.32 -3.28
N THR A 60 -6.60 -0.33 -3.77
CA THR A 60 -7.73 -0.83 -3.02
C THR A 60 -7.54 -2.32 -2.69
N ALA A 61 -7.04 -3.10 -3.65
CA ALA A 61 -6.79 -4.51 -3.42
C ALA A 61 -5.78 -4.72 -2.28
N VAL A 62 -4.72 -3.91 -2.26
CA VAL A 62 -3.72 -4.01 -1.21
C VAL A 62 -4.35 -3.69 0.14
N PHE A 63 -5.15 -2.62 0.23
CA PHE A 63 -5.71 -2.23 1.52
C PHE A 63 -6.85 -3.14 1.97
N HIS A 64 -7.49 -3.87 1.07
CA HIS A 64 -8.41 -4.93 1.49
C HIS A 64 -7.63 -5.99 2.27
N GLU A 65 -6.43 -6.35 1.81
CA GLU A 65 -5.62 -7.33 2.52
C GLU A 65 -5.07 -6.75 3.82
N VAL A 66 -4.72 -5.46 3.85
CA VAL A 66 -4.29 -4.83 5.09
C VAL A 66 -5.41 -4.93 6.12
N LYS A 67 -6.65 -4.66 5.71
CA LYS A 67 -7.78 -4.75 6.62
C LYS A 67 -7.95 -6.18 7.13
N ARG A 68 -7.77 -7.17 6.26
CA ARG A 68 -7.93 -8.56 6.65
C ARG A 68 -6.91 -8.99 7.70
N VAL A 69 -5.65 -8.56 7.55
CA VAL A 69 -4.60 -8.98 8.46
C VAL A 69 -4.59 -8.17 9.77
N LEU A 70 -5.20 -6.98 9.78
CA LEU A 70 -5.26 -6.20 11.00
C LEU A 70 -6.27 -6.81 11.98
N THR A 71 -5.94 -6.73 13.27
CA THR A 71 -6.90 -7.14 14.29
C THR A 71 -8.07 -6.17 14.27
N PRO A 72 -9.22 -6.54 14.88
CA PRO A 72 -10.39 -5.64 14.87
C PRO A 72 -10.12 -4.28 15.50
N GLU A 73 -9.15 -4.19 16.42
CA GLU A 73 -8.80 -2.90 16.99
C GLU A 73 -7.51 -2.35 16.43
N GLY A 74 -7.02 -2.95 15.37
CA GLY A 74 -5.78 -2.50 14.76
C GLY A 74 -5.94 -1.17 14.05
N THR A 75 -4.84 -0.47 13.85
CA THR A 75 -4.86 0.84 13.22
C THR A 75 -3.99 0.85 11.97
N CYS A 76 -4.37 1.69 11.01
CA CYS A 76 -3.61 1.85 9.79
C CYS A 76 -3.30 3.34 9.62
N TRP A 77 -2.03 3.66 9.52
CA TRP A 77 -1.56 5.03 9.37
C TRP A 77 -1.00 5.20 7.97
N LEU A 78 -1.63 6.09 7.21
CA LEU A 78 -1.22 6.33 5.83
C LEU A 78 -0.61 7.71 5.69
N ASN A 79 0.54 7.77 5.04
CA ASN A 79 1.15 9.04 4.70
C ASN A 79 0.96 9.23 3.20
N ILE A 80 0.01 10.08 2.83
CA ILE A 80 -0.31 10.31 1.43
C ILE A 80 -0.03 11.77 1.11
N CYS A 81 0.74 11.99 0.05
CA CYS A 81 1.07 13.34 -0.34
C CYS A 81 0.08 13.81 -1.41
N LEU A 82 -0.42 15.00 -1.22
CA LEU A 82 -1.33 15.56 -2.20
C LEU A 82 -0.70 16.62 -3.03
N LEU A 83 0.58 16.76 -2.87
CA LEU A 83 1.20 17.86 -3.46
C LEU A 83 1.31 17.86 -4.90
N TYR A 84 1.47 16.77 -5.48
CA TYR A 84 1.76 16.81 -6.80
C TYR A 84 0.62 17.33 -7.53
N THR A 85 -0.33 17.52 -6.86
CA THR A 85 -1.40 18.07 -7.53
C THR A 85 -0.97 19.40 -7.80
N SER A 86 -0.14 19.65 -7.51
CA SER A 86 0.11 20.70 -7.60
C SER A 86 0.97 21.22 -8.21
N ASP A 87 1.22 20.74 -8.89
CA ASP A 87 1.53 21.52 -9.54
C ASP A 87 0.83 22.36 -9.42
N ALA A 88 0.31 21.82 -9.29
CA ALA A 88 -0.70 22.29 -8.76
C ALA A 88 -0.30 22.67 -7.52
N ALA A 89 0.21 21.91 -6.95
CA ALA A 89 0.51 22.28 -5.71
C ALA A 89 1.18 23.47 -5.82
N ASP A 90 1.78 23.48 -6.74
CA ASP A 90 2.28 24.60 -6.76
C ASP A 90 1.37 25.44 -6.95
N ASP A 91 0.56 24.98 -7.21
CA ASP A 91 -0.39 25.68 -7.35
C ASP A 91 -1.17 25.63 -6.28
N LEU A 92 -0.87 25.18 -5.44
CA LEU A 92 -1.60 25.14 -4.34
C LEU A 92 -1.73 26.40 -3.77
#